data_f37a2f376703c9e04bbb41d52e06a1ae
#
_entry.id   f37a2f376703c9e04bbb41d52e06a1ae
#
_cell.length_a   1.000
_cell.length_b   1.000
_cell.length_c   1.000
_cell.angle_alpha   90.00
_cell.angle_beta   90.00
_cell.angle_gamma   90.00
#
_symmetry.space_group_name_H-M   'P 1'
#
loop_
_entity.id
_entity.type
_entity.pdbx_description
1 polymer ?
#
loop_
_entity_poly.entity_id
_entity_poly.type
_entity_poly.pdbx_seq_one_letter_code
_entity_poly.pdbx_strand_id
1 'polypeptide(L)'
;MSESKREHVILIVEDEDAIRLTLRDYLLKKGYTVLVASDGVGAIKQLIDHQVDLIVTDYRMDILGGDYWIKFLDKYCTDQKVLITSGFLRPEFPIPFDVLYKPFDYSDLESMIAERLADTGSS
;
A
#
# COMPACT_ATOMS: atom_id res chain seq x y z
N MET A 1 5.23 -2.76 -25.85
CA MET A 1 5.02 -2.72 -25.49
C MET A 1 4.71 -2.34 -24.84
N SER A 2 4.61 -2.12 -24.75
CA SER A 2 4.40 -1.84 -23.96
C SER A 2 3.40 -1.95 -23.14
N GLU A 3 2.55 -2.75 -23.20
CA GLU A 3 1.64 -3.06 -22.34
C GLU A 3 2.21 -3.37 -21.12
N SER A 4 3.22 -4.02 -21.10
CA SER A 4 3.82 -4.32 -19.86
C SER A 4 4.20 -3.09 -19.13
N LYS A 5 4.23 -2.00 -19.85
CA LYS A 5 4.53 -0.83 -19.20
C LYS A 5 3.33 -0.12 -18.77
N ARG A 6 2.14 -0.68 -19.00
CA ARG A 6 1.05 0.01 -18.55
C ARG A 6 1.17 0.20 -17.12
N GLU A 7 0.75 1.29 -16.62
CA GLU A 7 0.93 1.63 -15.29
C GLU A 7 0.26 0.69 -14.37
N HIS A 8 0.93 0.32 -13.34
CA HIS A 8 0.29 -0.34 -12.21
C HIS A 8 -0.30 0.73 -11.32
N VAL A 9 -1.40 0.43 -10.70
CA VAL A 9 -2.12 1.36 -9.84
C VAL A 9 -1.77 1.04 -8.39
N ILE A 10 -1.18 2.01 -7.71
CA ILE A 10 -0.78 1.88 -6.31
C ILE A 10 -1.71 2.76 -5.48
N LEU A 11 -2.29 2.21 -4.44
CA LEU A 11 -3.07 2.99 -3.49
C LEU A 11 -2.23 3.21 -2.25
N ILE A 12 -1.98 4.46 -1.91
CA ILE A 12 -1.24 4.83 -0.72
C ILE A 12 -2.23 5.23 0.35
N VAL A 13 -2.16 4.59 1.52
CA VAL A 13 -3.04 4.90 2.64
C VAL A 13 -2.15 5.38 3.78
N GLU A 14 -2.23 6.66 4.09
CA GLU A 14 -1.35 7.29 5.05
C GLU A 14 -2.03 8.54 5.57
N ASP A 15 -2.18 8.68 6.88
CA ASP A 15 -2.92 9.80 7.42
C ASP A 15 -2.10 11.09 7.52
N GLU A 16 -0.80 11.00 7.44
CA GLU A 16 0.06 12.17 7.53
C GLU A 16 0.22 12.79 6.14
N ASP A 17 -0.29 14.02 5.97
CA ASP A 17 -0.33 14.65 4.66
C ASP A 17 1.02 14.73 3.98
N ALA A 18 2.03 15.17 4.73
CA ALA A 18 3.35 15.38 4.13
C ALA A 18 3.91 14.07 3.60
N ILE A 19 3.76 12.98 4.36
CA ILE A 19 4.27 11.69 3.94
C ILE A 19 3.48 11.17 2.76
N ARG A 20 2.15 11.27 2.83
CA ARG A 20 1.28 10.75 1.78
C ARG A 20 1.58 11.42 0.44
N LEU A 21 1.70 12.73 0.45
CA LEU A 21 1.89 13.47 -0.81
C LEU A 21 3.31 13.33 -1.34
N THR A 22 4.30 13.27 -0.47
CA THR A 22 5.67 13.05 -0.91
C THR A 22 5.82 11.66 -1.53
N LEU A 23 5.23 10.67 -0.92
CA LEU A 23 5.31 9.32 -1.44
C LEU A 23 4.56 9.21 -2.77
N ARG A 24 3.41 9.86 -2.88
CA ARG A 24 2.67 9.91 -4.13
C ARG A 24 3.55 10.48 -5.25
N ASP A 25 4.19 11.62 -4.99
CA ASP A 25 5.00 12.26 -6.01
C ASP A 25 6.19 11.40 -6.41
N TYR A 26 6.79 10.74 -5.43
CA TYR A 26 7.92 9.87 -5.72
C TYR A 26 7.50 8.72 -6.66
N LEU A 27 6.38 8.08 -6.36
CA LEU A 27 5.93 6.96 -7.16
C LEU A 27 5.40 7.37 -8.53
N LEU A 28 4.80 8.56 -8.62
CA LEU A 28 4.40 9.07 -9.91
C LEU A 28 5.61 9.24 -10.83
N LYS A 29 6.72 9.70 -10.28
CA LYS A 29 7.94 9.87 -11.08
C LYS A 29 8.51 8.54 -11.52
N LYS A 30 8.19 7.47 -10.82
CA LYS A 30 8.65 6.14 -11.21
C LYS A 30 7.73 5.48 -12.24
N GLY A 31 6.67 6.16 -12.62
CA GLY A 31 5.80 5.65 -13.68
C GLY A 31 4.53 4.96 -13.22
N TYR A 32 4.26 4.95 -11.94
CA TYR A 32 3.04 4.33 -11.43
C TYR A 32 1.87 5.29 -11.50
N THR A 33 0.67 4.73 -11.59
CA THR A 33 -0.54 5.48 -11.35
C THR A 33 -0.82 5.40 -9.86
N VAL A 34 -1.07 6.52 -9.21
CA VAL A 34 -1.14 6.56 -7.75
C VAL A 34 -2.46 7.14 -7.29
N LEU A 35 -3.13 6.41 -6.42
CA LEU A 35 -4.30 6.87 -5.70
C LEU A 35 -3.91 7.04 -4.25
N VAL A 36 -4.57 7.93 -3.54
CA VAL A 36 -4.25 8.18 -2.14
C VAL A 36 -5.50 8.15 -1.29
N ALA A 37 -5.31 7.81 -0.03
CA ALA A 37 -6.36 7.88 0.97
C ALA A 37 -5.70 8.21 2.30
N SER A 38 -6.43 8.90 3.16
CA SER A 38 -5.87 9.30 4.45
C SER A 38 -6.26 8.34 5.56
N ASP A 39 -7.15 7.39 5.29
CA ASP A 39 -7.56 6.41 6.29
C ASP A 39 -8.20 5.22 5.60
N GLY A 40 -8.60 4.24 6.39
CA GLY A 40 -9.19 3.03 5.84
C GLY A 40 -10.52 3.25 5.15
N VAL A 41 -11.29 4.23 5.60
CA VAL A 41 -12.58 4.52 4.97
C VAL A 41 -12.34 5.06 3.58
N GLY A 42 -11.45 6.02 3.44
CA GLY A 42 -11.10 6.54 2.12
C GLY A 42 -10.50 5.47 1.23
N ALA A 43 -9.72 4.56 1.81
CA ALA A 43 -9.13 3.48 1.06
C ALA A 43 -10.22 2.56 0.49
N ILE A 44 -11.22 2.23 1.29
CA ILE A 44 -12.31 1.38 0.82
C ILE A 44 -13.04 2.05 -0.35
N LYS A 45 -13.26 3.35 -0.27
CA LYS A 45 -13.90 4.05 -1.38
C LYS A 45 -13.07 3.95 -2.65
N GLN A 46 -11.75 4.08 -2.54
CA GLN A 46 -10.90 3.93 -3.70
C GLN A 46 -10.97 2.52 -4.28
N LEU A 47 -11.02 1.52 -3.40
CA LEU A 47 -11.10 0.13 -3.85
C LEU A 47 -12.42 -0.19 -4.53
N ILE A 48 -13.49 0.48 -4.13
CA ILE A 48 -14.78 0.30 -4.79
C ILE A 48 -14.75 0.90 -6.19
N ASP A 49 -14.12 2.04 -6.34
CA ASP A 49 -14.18 2.78 -7.59
C ASP A 49 -13.09 2.44 -8.60
N HIS A 50 -12.02 1.79 -8.16
CA HIS A 50 -10.87 1.55 -9.03
C HIS A 50 -10.30 0.17 -8.82
N GLN A 51 -9.60 -0.32 -9.84
CA GLN A 51 -8.81 -1.53 -9.68
C GLN A 51 -7.44 -1.12 -9.19
N VAL A 52 -7.00 -1.72 -8.11
CA VAL A 52 -5.73 -1.38 -7.47
C VAL A 52 -4.83 -2.60 -7.52
N ASP A 53 -3.60 -2.41 -7.99
CA ASP A 53 -2.65 -3.51 -8.10
C ASP A 53 -1.91 -3.77 -6.80
N LEU A 54 -1.65 -2.72 -6.04
CA LEU A 54 -0.95 -2.88 -4.76
C LEU A 54 -1.38 -1.77 -3.82
N ILE A 55 -1.64 -2.14 -2.58
CA ILE A 55 -1.91 -1.16 -1.53
C ILE A 55 -0.65 -1.01 -0.69
N VAL A 56 -0.22 0.23 -0.48
CA VAL A 56 0.85 0.55 0.48
C VAL A 56 0.17 1.31 1.60
N THR A 57 0.07 0.71 2.77
CA THR A 57 -0.69 1.31 3.85
C THR A 57 0.11 1.37 5.13
N ASP A 58 0.01 2.50 5.82
CA ASP A 58 0.55 2.61 7.16
C ASP A 58 -0.28 1.72 8.09
N TYR A 59 0.37 1.11 9.06
CA TYR A 59 -0.31 0.29 10.03
C TYR A 59 -1.13 1.13 10.99
N ARG A 60 -0.59 2.27 11.39
CA ARG A 60 -1.20 3.05 12.44
C ARG A 60 -1.85 4.29 11.87
N MET A 61 -3.16 4.33 11.90
CA MET A 61 -3.93 5.47 11.43
C MET A 61 -5.07 5.71 12.41
N ASP A 62 -5.57 6.94 12.43
CA ASP A 62 -6.59 7.31 13.41
C ASP A 62 -7.96 6.74 13.11
N ILE A 63 -8.36 6.71 11.85
CA ILE A 63 -9.70 6.30 11.48
C ILE A 63 -9.63 5.00 10.71
N LEU A 64 -10.28 3.98 11.26
CA LEU A 64 -10.25 2.65 10.69
C LEU A 64 -8.83 2.27 10.32
N GLY A 65 -7.95 2.35 11.29
CA GLY A 65 -6.57 2.01 11.08
C GLY A 65 -6.18 0.79 11.86
N GLY A 66 -4.89 0.51 11.85
CA GLY A 66 -4.34 -0.55 12.63
C GLY A 66 -4.98 -1.88 12.34
N ASP A 67 -5.33 -2.59 13.40
CA ASP A 67 -5.79 -3.96 13.30
C ASP A 67 -7.02 -4.15 12.44
N TYR A 68 -7.99 -3.27 12.56
CA TYR A 68 -9.25 -3.48 11.84
C TYR A 68 -9.10 -3.32 10.34
N TRP A 69 -8.32 -2.35 9.92
CA TRP A 69 -8.09 -2.14 8.50
C TRP A 69 -7.32 -3.33 7.90
N ILE A 70 -6.30 -3.79 8.61
CA ILE A 70 -5.50 -4.90 8.13
C ILE A 70 -6.32 -6.19 8.12
N LYS A 71 -7.13 -6.39 9.15
CA LYS A 71 -8.00 -7.56 9.19
C LYS A 71 -9.03 -7.53 8.07
N PHE A 72 -9.53 -6.36 7.74
CA PHE A 72 -10.45 -6.23 6.63
C PHE A 72 -9.80 -6.66 5.33
N LEU A 73 -8.58 -6.20 5.08
CA LEU A 73 -7.87 -6.57 3.87
C LEU A 73 -7.63 -8.08 3.82
N ASP A 74 -7.23 -8.65 4.94
CA ASP A 74 -6.94 -10.07 4.99
C ASP A 74 -8.19 -10.91 4.74
N LYS A 75 -9.31 -10.48 5.28
CA LYS A 75 -10.52 -11.28 5.22
C LYS A 75 -11.29 -11.10 3.92
N TYR A 76 -11.39 -9.87 3.44
CA TYR A 76 -12.27 -9.55 2.33
C TYR A 76 -11.57 -9.22 1.03
N CYS A 77 -10.27 -8.97 1.07
CA CYS A 77 -9.52 -8.62 -0.13
C CYS A 77 -8.40 -9.64 -0.36
N THR A 78 -8.78 -10.90 -0.45
CA THR A 78 -7.80 -11.99 -0.38
C THR A 78 -6.86 -12.03 -1.58
N ASP A 79 -7.26 -11.44 -2.71
CA ASP A 79 -6.39 -11.42 -3.88
C ASP A 79 -5.61 -10.12 -3.98
N GLN A 80 -5.76 -9.23 -3.04
CA GLN A 80 -5.14 -7.93 -3.11
C GLN A 80 -3.71 -7.99 -2.56
N LYS A 81 -2.77 -7.44 -3.31
CA LYS A 81 -1.40 -7.31 -2.83
C LYS A 81 -1.32 -6.13 -1.89
N VAL A 82 -0.69 -6.33 -0.75
CA VAL A 82 -0.62 -5.32 0.30
C VAL A 82 0.79 -5.27 0.88
N LEU A 83 1.30 -4.06 1.05
CA LEU A 83 2.56 -3.81 1.72
C LEU A 83 2.27 -2.85 2.88
N ILE A 84 2.66 -3.25 4.07
CA ILE A 84 2.41 -2.48 5.28
C ILE A 84 3.65 -1.67 5.63
N THR A 85 3.49 -0.41 5.99
CA THR A 85 4.58 0.35 6.57
C THR A 85 4.27 0.59 8.04
N SER A 86 5.26 0.51 8.90
CA SER A 86 5.00 0.60 10.33
C SER A 86 6.20 1.14 11.07
N GLY A 87 5.94 1.99 12.06
CA GLY A 87 6.97 2.39 13.00
C GLY A 87 7.08 1.47 14.19
N PHE A 88 6.21 0.44 14.27
CA PHE A 88 6.25 -0.50 15.36
C PHE A 88 7.02 -1.73 14.97
N LEU A 89 7.95 -2.14 15.83
CA LEU A 89 8.68 -3.35 15.59
C LEU A 89 7.86 -4.58 15.93
N ARG A 90 6.84 -4.43 16.77
CA ARG A 90 6.04 -5.55 17.20
C ARG A 90 4.57 -5.19 17.15
N PRO A 91 3.91 -5.44 16.05
CA PRO A 91 2.46 -5.22 15.99
C PRO A 91 1.77 -6.12 16.99
N GLU A 92 0.57 -5.73 17.37
CA GLU A 92 -0.15 -6.46 18.40
C GLU A 92 -0.68 -7.79 17.93
N PHE A 93 -0.74 -8.02 16.66
CA PHE A 93 -1.16 -9.30 16.13
C PHE A 93 -0.29 -9.65 14.93
N PRO A 94 -0.24 -10.93 14.57
CA PRO A 94 0.54 -11.30 13.41
C PRO A 94 -0.04 -10.65 12.16
N ILE A 95 0.79 -9.94 11.43
CA ILE A 95 0.37 -9.28 10.21
C ILE A 95 0.64 -10.22 9.04
N PRO A 96 -0.39 -10.60 8.28
CA PRO A 96 -0.21 -11.58 7.21
C PRO A 96 0.31 -10.99 5.92
N PHE A 97 0.89 -9.80 5.96
CA PHE A 97 1.43 -9.13 4.79
C PHE A 97 2.86 -8.73 5.06
N ASP A 98 3.59 -8.40 4.01
CA ASP A 98 4.95 -7.90 4.17
C ASP A 98 4.93 -6.55 4.87
N VAL A 99 5.89 -6.32 5.72
CA VAL A 99 5.98 -5.08 6.49
C VAL A 99 7.33 -4.44 6.23
N LEU A 100 7.32 -3.16 5.92
CA LEU A 100 8.54 -2.37 5.81
C LEU A 100 8.54 -1.40 6.99
N TYR A 101 9.55 -1.50 7.85
CA TYR A 101 9.58 -0.72 9.07
C TYR A 101 10.19 0.65 8.85
N LYS A 102 9.62 1.64 9.50
CA LYS A 102 10.11 3.01 9.46
C LYS A 102 11.27 3.16 10.42
N PRO A 103 12.26 3.98 10.10
CA PRO A 103 12.39 4.76 8.88
C PRO A 103 12.94 3.90 7.75
N PHE A 104 12.56 4.23 6.52
CA PHE A 104 13.07 3.51 5.36
C PHE A 104 13.34 4.51 4.25
N ASP A 105 14.19 4.11 3.30
CA ASP A 105 14.43 4.92 2.12
C ASP A 105 13.32 4.66 1.11
N TYR A 106 12.94 5.67 0.38
CA TYR A 106 11.92 5.50 -0.66
C TYR A 106 12.37 4.52 -1.73
N SER A 107 13.68 4.43 -1.97
CA SER A 107 14.18 3.45 -2.93
C SER A 107 13.95 2.03 -2.44
N ASP A 108 14.03 1.79 -1.14
CA ASP A 108 13.73 0.48 -0.58
C ASP A 108 12.26 0.15 -0.76
N LEU A 109 11.41 1.13 -0.51
CA LEU A 109 9.98 0.93 -0.69
C LEU A 109 9.67 0.63 -2.14
N GLU A 110 10.24 1.38 -3.06
CA GLU A 110 9.98 1.18 -4.47
C GLU A 110 10.48 -0.18 -4.94
N SER A 111 11.60 -0.63 -4.41
CA SER A 111 12.08 -1.96 -4.75
C SER A 111 11.12 -3.04 -4.30
N MET A 112 10.55 -2.91 -3.11
CA MET A 112 9.58 -3.88 -2.63
C MET A 112 8.30 -3.83 -3.46
N ILE A 113 7.87 -2.64 -3.85
CA ILE A 113 6.72 -2.48 -4.71
C ILE A 113 6.95 -3.21 -6.03
N ALA A 114 8.10 -2.98 -6.65
CA ALA A 114 8.41 -3.59 -7.93
C ALA A 114 8.45 -5.11 -7.80
N GLU A 115 9.01 -5.62 -6.72
CA GLU A 115 9.05 -7.06 -6.50
C GLU A 115 7.67 -7.65 -6.38
N ARG A 116 6.80 -6.99 -5.64
CA ARG A 116 5.46 -7.51 -5.44
C ARG A 116 4.64 -7.46 -6.72
N LEU A 117 4.83 -6.42 -7.52
CA LEU A 117 4.10 -6.31 -8.78
C LEU A 117 4.62 -7.31 -9.81
N ALA A 118 5.89 -7.65 -9.74
CA ALA A 118 6.44 -8.62 -10.65
C ALA A 118 6.02 -10.04 -10.30
N ASP A 119 5.63 -10.28 -9.07
CA ASP A 119 5.17 -11.58 -8.63
C ASP A 119 3.79 -11.81 -9.23
N THR A 120 3.68 -12.77 -10.13
CA THR A 120 2.41 -12.98 -10.80
C THR A 120 1.41 -13.69 -9.94
N GLY A 121 1.81 -14.13 -8.82
CA GLY A 121 0.90 -14.83 -7.95
C GLY A 121 0.55 -16.17 -8.42
N SER A 122 1.18 -16.56 -9.46
CA SER A 122 0.83 -17.81 -9.90
C SER A 122 1.20 -18.73 -8.92
N SER A 123 1.81 -18.28 -8.19
CA SER A 123 2.08 -19.16 -7.31
C SER A 123 1.42 -19.92 -6.96
#